data_e458458e5087a877e472b87b19063c46
#
_entry.id   e458458e5087a877e472b87b19063c46
#
_cell.length_a   1.000
_cell.length_b   1.000
_cell.length_c   1.000
_cell.angle_alpha   90.00
_cell.angle_beta   90.00
_cell.angle_gamma   90.00
#
_symmetry.space_group_name_H-M   'P 1'
#
loop_
_entity.id
_entity.type
_entity.pdbx_description
1 polymer ?
#
loop_
_entity_poly.entity_id
_entity_poly.type
_entity_poly.pdbx_seq_one_letter_code
_entity_poly.pdbx_strand_id
1 'polypeptide(L)'
;MTKIIDAIQMCDEKICTYKNDIEEIKNIIGKTPKFIIINASNDEANCRYIKGKIKEGEKAGLDVEVVKFEENCKDEDVLNIINKCNEEKIPVILQLPTFEHLDTENLMKVINYNVDADGFAREWIGEINLGNDKALAPATPKGVISLLEYHNVEIQGKVALVIGKSNHVGKPLCSMLMNRGATLINANSKTSDLSSLVKISDIVISCVGKQNLIKSEDIKEDAVIIGVGFTYINGKQILDFDVDEIVSLGKAKFVSNRINCTGKATINSLIDNVIELYKINFNIK
;
A
#
# COMPACT_ATOMS: atom_id res chain seq x y z
N MET A 1 -13.66 -0.31 25.13
CA MET A 1 -12.22 0.02 25.26
C MET A 1 -11.57 -0.10 23.89
N THR A 2 -10.99 0.96 23.38
CA THR A 2 -10.32 1.00 22.05
C THR A 2 -9.08 0.10 22.02
N LYS A 3 -8.98 -0.75 20.99
CA LYS A 3 -7.79 -1.59 20.77
C LYS A 3 -6.90 -0.96 19.71
N ILE A 4 -5.59 -0.91 19.99
CA ILE A 4 -4.59 -0.53 18.99
C ILE A 4 -4.29 -1.78 18.15
N ILE A 5 -4.33 -1.64 16.81
CA ILE A 5 -4.02 -2.70 15.87
C ILE A 5 -2.74 -2.40 15.10
N ASP A 6 -1.98 -3.44 14.78
CA ASP A 6 -0.82 -3.40 13.92
C ASP A 6 -0.80 -4.59 12.94
N ALA A 7 0.23 -4.65 12.11
CA ALA A 7 0.36 -5.69 11.08
C ALA A 7 1.43 -6.74 11.41
N ILE A 8 1.97 -6.76 12.64
CA ILE A 8 3.14 -7.62 12.95
C ILE A 8 2.78 -9.09 12.76
N GLN A 9 1.78 -9.55 13.53
CA GLN A 9 1.38 -10.96 13.50
C GLN A 9 0.87 -11.39 12.13
N MET A 10 0.01 -10.58 11.51
CA MET A 10 -0.50 -10.82 10.15
C MET A 10 0.65 -11.05 9.14
N CYS A 11 1.66 -10.18 9.16
CA CYS A 11 2.78 -10.29 8.23
C CYS A 11 3.68 -11.48 8.55
N ASP A 12 3.92 -11.79 9.83
CA ASP A 12 4.75 -12.92 10.23
C ASP A 12 4.08 -14.28 9.88
N GLU A 13 2.77 -14.38 9.98
CA GLU A 13 2.01 -15.54 9.53
C GLU A 13 2.10 -15.74 8.02
N LYS A 14 1.95 -14.67 7.23
CA LYS A 14 2.04 -14.73 5.77
C LYS A 14 3.43 -15.09 5.24
N ILE A 15 4.51 -14.77 5.97
CA ILE A 15 5.87 -15.03 5.49
C ILE A 15 6.14 -16.52 5.25
N CYS A 16 5.52 -17.40 6.03
CA CYS A 16 5.66 -18.86 5.85
C CYS A 16 5.02 -19.30 4.53
N THR A 17 3.85 -18.76 4.20
CA THR A 17 3.18 -19.01 2.93
C THR A 17 4.02 -18.52 1.75
N TYR A 18 4.53 -17.29 1.83
CA TYR A 18 5.38 -16.70 0.80
C TYR A 18 6.64 -17.51 0.51
N LYS A 19 7.29 -18.07 1.55
CA LYS A 19 8.44 -18.93 1.35
C LYS A 19 8.10 -20.18 0.53
N ASN A 20 6.97 -20.79 0.79
CA ASN A 20 6.51 -21.96 0.04
C ASN A 20 6.21 -21.60 -1.42
N ASP A 21 5.47 -20.51 -1.64
CA ASP A 21 5.15 -20.03 -2.98
C ASP A 21 6.42 -19.69 -3.78
N ILE A 22 7.38 -19.02 -3.16
CA ILE A 22 8.65 -18.63 -3.80
C ILE A 22 9.51 -19.86 -4.13
N GLU A 23 9.54 -20.86 -3.27
CA GLU A 23 10.27 -22.12 -3.56
C GLU A 23 9.59 -22.90 -4.70
N GLU A 24 8.26 -22.91 -4.76
CA GLU A 24 7.52 -23.48 -5.89
C GLU A 24 7.84 -22.75 -7.21
N ILE A 25 7.77 -21.42 -7.21
CA ILE A 25 8.12 -20.58 -8.35
C ILE A 25 9.57 -20.88 -8.78
N LYS A 26 10.51 -20.90 -7.85
CA LYS A 26 11.93 -21.18 -8.10
C LYS A 26 12.14 -22.54 -8.78
N ASN A 27 11.42 -23.57 -8.34
CA ASN A 27 11.50 -24.89 -8.93
C ASN A 27 10.98 -24.91 -10.40
N ILE A 28 9.98 -24.08 -10.70
CA ILE A 28 9.40 -23.99 -12.05
C ILE A 28 10.29 -23.17 -12.98
N ILE A 29 10.76 -21.98 -12.53
CA ILE A 29 11.56 -21.09 -13.38
C ILE A 29 13.07 -21.41 -13.38
N GLY A 30 13.53 -22.32 -12.51
CA GLY A 30 14.92 -22.78 -12.43
C GLY A 30 15.89 -21.78 -11.80
N LYS A 31 15.40 -20.68 -11.21
CA LYS A 31 16.21 -19.65 -10.54
C LYS A 31 15.41 -18.98 -9.43
N THR A 32 16.09 -18.33 -8.48
CA THR A 32 15.42 -17.54 -7.43
C THR A 32 14.64 -16.38 -8.07
N PRO A 33 13.34 -16.22 -7.74
CA PRO A 33 12.54 -15.10 -8.24
C PRO A 33 13.14 -13.76 -7.84
N LYS A 34 13.34 -12.90 -8.84
CA LYS A 34 13.93 -11.57 -8.67
C LYS A 34 12.86 -10.52 -8.53
N PHE A 35 13.13 -9.49 -7.71
CA PHE A 35 12.31 -8.29 -7.59
C PHE A 35 13.22 -7.06 -7.70
N ILE A 36 12.91 -6.13 -8.62
CA ILE A 36 13.71 -4.94 -8.86
C ILE A 36 13.03 -3.71 -8.28
N ILE A 37 13.79 -2.94 -7.51
CA ILE A 37 13.39 -1.63 -6.98
C ILE A 37 14.22 -0.57 -7.67
N ILE A 38 13.60 0.26 -8.51
CA ILE A 38 14.23 1.41 -9.14
C ILE A 38 14.17 2.58 -8.16
N ASN A 39 15.34 3.09 -7.76
CA ASN A 39 15.47 4.25 -6.88
C ASN A 39 16.17 5.41 -7.60
N ALA A 40 15.38 6.35 -8.12
CA ALA A 40 15.85 7.60 -8.74
C ALA A 40 15.55 8.79 -7.80
N SER A 41 16.06 8.73 -6.56
CA SER A 41 15.83 9.75 -5.53
C SER A 41 16.93 9.71 -4.46
N ASN A 42 17.21 10.88 -3.87
CA ASN A 42 18.07 11.02 -2.69
C ASN A 42 17.27 11.21 -1.39
N ASP A 43 15.94 11.05 -1.41
CA ASP A 43 15.08 11.20 -0.25
C ASP A 43 15.38 10.15 0.83
N GLU A 44 15.64 10.59 2.06
CA GLU A 44 15.96 9.71 3.19
C GLU A 44 14.80 8.79 3.59
N ALA A 45 13.54 9.24 3.42
CA ALA A 45 12.37 8.43 3.73
C ALA A 45 12.27 7.28 2.72
N ASN A 46 12.55 7.54 1.43
CA ASN A 46 12.68 6.49 0.42
C ASN A 46 13.73 5.45 0.81
N CYS A 47 14.91 5.88 1.26
CA CYS A 47 15.98 4.97 1.66
C CYS A 47 15.53 4.03 2.81
N ARG A 48 14.79 4.54 3.79
CA ARG A 48 14.25 3.72 4.89
C ARG A 48 13.20 2.73 4.40
N TYR A 49 12.32 3.16 3.49
CA TYR A 49 11.26 2.32 2.94
C TYR A 49 11.84 1.19 2.08
N ILE A 50 12.83 1.50 1.24
CA ILE A 50 13.57 0.51 0.42
C ILE A 50 14.26 -0.54 1.31
N LYS A 51 14.93 -0.13 2.39
CA LYS A 51 15.53 -1.07 3.35
C LYS A 51 14.52 -2.05 3.93
N GLY A 52 13.31 -1.56 4.24
CA GLY A 52 12.20 -2.41 4.68
C GLY A 52 11.76 -3.42 3.62
N LYS A 53 11.62 -2.98 2.36
CA LYS A 53 11.26 -3.84 1.22
C LYS A 53 12.30 -4.92 0.96
N ILE A 54 13.60 -4.57 0.98
CA ILE A 54 14.71 -5.54 0.86
C ILE A 54 14.61 -6.60 1.95
N LYS A 55 14.59 -6.15 3.22
CA LYS A 55 14.59 -7.05 4.37
C LYS A 55 13.43 -8.05 4.34
N GLU A 56 12.21 -7.58 4.10
CA GLU A 56 11.04 -8.46 4.09
C GLU A 56 10.99 -9.33 2.81
N GLY A 57 11.44 -8.82 1.65
CA GLY A 57 11.53 -9.59 0.40
C GLY A 57 12.55 -10.73 0.51
N GLU A 58 13.76 -10.46 1.02
CA GLU A 58 14.79 -11.48 1.27
C GLU A 58 14.35 -12.49 2.34
N LYS A 59 13.66 -12.01 3.41
CA LYS A 59 13.07 -12.90 4.42
C LYS A 59 12.04 -13.86 3.82
N ALA A 60 11.31 -13.43 2.78
CA ALA A 60 10.40 -14.28 2.03
C ALA A 60 11.09 -15.24 1.06
N GLY A 61 12.34 -14.97 0.65
CA GLY A 61 13.13 -15.79 -0.26
C GLY A 61 13.31 -15.19 -1.67
N LEU A 62 12.93 -13.93 -1.87
CA LEU A 62 13.16 -13.20 -3.13
C LEU A 62 14.63 -12.75 -3.27
N ASP A 63 15.13 -12.68 -4.49
CA ASP A 63 16.34 -11.95 -4.85
C ASP A 63 15.96 -10.49 -5.12
N VAL A 64 16.20 -9.60 -4.13
CA VAL A 64 15.81 -8.19 -4.21
C VAL A 64 16.98 -7.34 -4.67
N GLU A 65 16.88 -6.79 -5.86
CA GLU A 65 17.88 -5.88 -6.45
C GLU A 65 17.40 -4.43 -6.39
N VAL A 66 18.27 -3.52 -5.94
CA VAL A 66 18.03 -2.08 -6.00
C VAL A 66 18.89 -1.45 -7.05
N VAL A 67 18.26 -0.88 -8.08
CA VAL A 67 18.96 -0.07 -9.10
C VAL A 67 18.86 1.39 -8.67
N LYS A 68 19.96 1.91 -8.12
CA LYS A 68 20.03 3.30 -7.67
C LYS A 68 20.59 4.17 -8.79
N PHE A 69 19.93 5.29 -9.06
CA PHE A 69 20.37 6.31 -9.98
C PHE A 69 20.92 7.54 -9.24
N GLU A 70 21.89 8.19 -9.84
CA GLU A 70 22.38 9.50 -9.40
C GLU A 70 21.53 10.64 -10.00
N GLU A 71 21.61 11.83 -9.41
CA GLU A 71 20.74 12.96 -9.75
C GLU A 71 20.86 13.44 -11.21
N ASN A 72 21.96 13.12 -11.89
CA ASN A 72 22.20 13.47 -13.29
C ASN A 72 21.64 12.43 -14.28
N CYS A 73 20.95 11.39 -13.83
CA CYS A 73 20.33 10.39 -14.71
C CYS A 73 19.23 11.01 -15.56
N LYS A 74 18.95 10.39 -16.69
CA LYS A 74 17.88 10.78 -17.61
C LYS A 74 16.78 9.75 -17.63
N ASP A 75 15.61 10.13 -18.15
CA ASP A 75 14.51 9.20 -18.36
C ASP A 75 14.93 7.94 -19.12
N GLU A 76 15.81 8.09 -20.15
CA GLU A 76 16.31 6.97 -20.94
C GLU A 76 17.05 5.92 -20.09
N ASP A 77 17.81 6.36 -19.08
CA ASP A 77 18.56 5.44 -18.20
C ASP A 77 17.58 4.58 -17.38
N VAL A 78 16.52 5.21 -16.86
CA VAL A 78 15.46 4.52 -16.09
C VAL A 78 14.62 3.62 -17.02
N LEU A 79 14.27 4.12 -18.23
CA LEU A 79 13.51 3.35 -19.22
C LEU A 79 14.23 2.07 -19.64
N ASN A 80 15.56 2.10 -19.77
CA ASN A 80 16.35 0.92 -20.11
C ASN A 80 16.16 -0.21 -19.09
N ILE A 81 16.11 0.13 -17.78
CA ILE A 81 15.87 -0.86 -16.73
C ILE A 81 14.40 -1.36 -16.77
N ILE A 82 13.43 -0.44 -16.95
CA ILE A 82 12.01 -0.80 -17.06
C ILE A 82 11.79 -1.75 -18.24
N ASN A 83 12.34 -1.43 -19.42
CA ASN A 83 12.20 -2.26 -20.61
C ASN A 83 12.79 -3.65 -20.42
N LYS A 84 13.97 -3.74 -19.79
CA LYS A 84 14.57 -5.03 -19.43
C LYS A 84 13.64 -5.84 -18.51
N CYS A 85 13.03 -5.21 -17.49
CA CYS A 85 12.09 -5.88 -16.61
C CYS A 85 10.84 -6.37 -17.36
N ASN A 86 10.32 -5.55 -18.30
CA ASN A 86 9.19 -5.91 -19.14
C ASN A 86 9.50 -7.14 -20.01
N GLU A 87 10.67 -7.17 -20.65
CA GLU A 87 11.11 -8.27 -21.53
C GLU A 87 11.36 -9.57 -20.77
N GLU A 88 12.05 -9.47 -19.64
CA GLU A 88 12.42 -10.63 -18.79
C GLU A 88 11.29 -11.06 -17.84
N LYS A 89 10.15 -10.35 -17.80
CA LYS A 89 9.03 -10.57 -16.90
C LYS A 89 9.44 -10.55 -15.43
N ILE A 90 10.31 -9.60 -15.07
CA ILE A 90 10.77 -9.40 -13.69
C ILE A 90 9.90 -8.35 -13.03
N PRO A 91 9.20 -8.67 -11.92
CA PRO A 91 8.45 -7.67 -11.16
C PRO A 91 9.33 -6.50 -10.73
N VAL A 92 8.81 -5.28 -10.94
CA VAL A 92 9.54 -4.03 -10.72
C VAL A 92 8.65 -2.98 -10.08
N ILE A 93 9.25 -2.08 -9.32
CA ILE A 93 8.63 -0.83 -8.90
C ILE A 93 9.54 0.36 -9.21
N LEU A 94 8.95 1.50 -9.50
CA LEU A 94 9.61 2.80 -9.49
C LEU A 94 9.31 3.47 -8.14
N GLN A 95 10.31 3.51 -7.25
CA GLN A 95 10.12 4.09 -5.92
C GLN A 95 9.86 5.58 -5.99
N LEU A 96 8.73 6.01 -5.46
CA LEU A 96 8.32 7.43 -5.43
C LEU A 96 8.69 8.11 -4.10
N PRO A 97 8.98 9.43 -4.12
CA PRO A 97 9.12 10.28 -5.32
C PRO A 97 10.43 10.02 -6.08
N THR A 98 10.46 10.37 -7.37
CA THR A 98 11.68 10.40 -8.19
C THR A 98 12.33 11.79 -8.15
N PHE A 99 13.49 11.96 -8.79
CA PHE A 99 14.05 13.29 -9.03
C PHE A 99 13.06 14.15 -9.83
N GLU A 100 12.97 15.45 -9.52
CA GLU A 100 11.97 16.37 -10.08
C GLU A 100 12.06 16.55 -11.60
N HIS A 101 13.27 16.38 -12.18
CA HIS A 101 13.50 16.54 -13.62
C HIS A 101 13.05 15.32 -14.45
N LEU A 102 12.73 14.17 -13.82
CA LEU A 102 12.27 12.97 -14.52
C LEU A 102 10.76 13.03 -14.78
N ASP A 103 10.35 12.58 -15.97
CA ASP A 103 8.92 12.39 -16.28
C ASP A 103 8.38 11.12 -15.64
N THR A 104 8.17 11.20 -14.32
CA THR A 104 7.69 10.08 -13.50
C THR A 104 6.40 9.45 -14.05
N GLU A 105 5.49 10.28 -14.59
CA GLU A 105 4.22 9.76 -15.12
C GLU A 105 4.45 8.90 -16.37
N ASN A 106 5.34 9.32 -17.25
CA ASN A 106 5.68 8.55 -18.44
C ASN A 106 6.46 7.27 -18.08
N LEU A 107 7.42 7.37 -17.17
CA LEU A 107 8.19 6.20 -16.68
C LEU A 107 7.26 5.13 -16.10
N MET A 108 6.30 5.52 -15.28
CA MET A 108 5.31 4.59 -14.71
C MET A 108 4.39 3.96 -15.78
N LYS A 109 4.04 4.71 -16.84
CA LYS A 109 3.20 4.18 -17.94
C LYS A 109 3.89 3.10 -18.77
N VAL A 110 5.23 3.10 -18.82
CA VAL A 110 6.01 2.11 -19.59
C VAL A 110 6.15 0.80 -18.83
N ILE A 111 5.97 0.79 -17.52
CA ILE A 111 5.93 -0.47 -16.74
C ILE A 111 4.68 -1.27 -17.17
N ASN A 112 4.90 -2.44 -17.78
CA ASN A 112 3.80 -3.32 -18.18
C ASN A 112 3.04 -3.83 -16.95
N TYR A 113 1.72 -3.96 -17.07
CA TYR A 113 0.86 -4.42 -15.98
C TYR A 113 1.29 -5.76 -15.37
N ASN A 114 1.87 -6.65 -16.19
CA ASN A 114 2.32 -7.99 -15.77
C ASN A 114 3.70 -8.00 -15.04
N VAL A 115 4.33 -6.85 -14.86
CA VAL A 115 5.55 -6.70 -14.03
C VAL A 115 5.41 -5.57 -13.01
N ASP A 116 4.30 -4.83 -13.00
CA ASP A 116 4.02 -3.74 -12.08
C ASP A 116 3.66 -4.28 -10.69
N ALA A 117 4.65 -4.39 -9.81
CA ALA A 117 4.44 -4.90 -8.46
C ALA A 117 3.74 -3.90 -7.52
N ASP A 118 3.80 -2.59 -7.81
CA ASP A 118 3.03 -1.59 -7.06
C ASP A 118 1.52 -1.64 -7.37
N GLY A 119 1.12 -2.22 -8.52
CA GLY A 119 -0.27 -2.35 -8.95
C GLY A 119 -0.92 -1.05 -9.43
N PHE A 120 -0.12 -0.13 -10.00
CA PHE A 120 -0.61 1.17 -10.48
C PHE A 120 -1.01 1.16 -11.94
N ALA A 121 -0.75 0.08 -12.68
CA ALA A 121 -1.11 -0.08 -14.07
C ALA A 121 -2.61 0.13 -14.28
N ARG A 122 -2.96 0.81 -15.38
CA ARG A 122 -4.35 1.17 -15.68
C ARG A 122 -5.25 -0.06 -15.86
N GLU A 123 -4.68 -1.13 -16.36
CA GLU A 123 -5.33 -2.44 -16.51
C GLU A 123 -5.80 -2.96 -15.16
N TRP A 124 -4.93 -2.99 -14.15
CA TRP A 124 -5.30 -3.44 -12.81
C TRP A 124 -6.33 -2.51 -12.14
N ILE A 125 -6.13 -1.20 -12.25
CA ILE A 125 -7.09 -0.21 -11.71
C ILE A 125 -8.45 -0.34 -12.39
N GLY A 126 -8.48 -0.58 -13.71
CA GLY A 126 -9.72 -0.84 -14.46
C GLY A 126 -10.43 -2.08 -13.95
N GLU A 127 -9.72 -3.21 -13.83
CA GLU A 127 -10.25 -4.48 -13.34
C GLU A 127 -10.79 -4.37 -11.91
N ILE A 128 -10.09 -3.66 -11.01
CA ILE A 128 -10.58 -3.39 -9.64
C ILE A 128 -11.89 -2.61 -9.67
N ASN A 129 -11.99 -1.58 -10.51
CA ASN A 129 -13.23 -0.79 -10.63
C ASN A 129 -14.40 -1.63 -11.18
N LEU A 130 -14.12 -2.64 -12.00
CA LEU A 130 -15.11 -3.59 -12.54
C LEU A 130 -15.46 -4.72 -11.56
N GLY A 131 -14.82 -4.76 -10.38
CA GLY A 131 -15.11 -5.76 -9.35
C GLY A 131 -14.42 -7.10 -9.57
N ASN A 132 -13.34 -7.14 -10.36
CA ASN A 132 -12.55 -8.36 -10.54
C ASN A 132 -11.69 -8.65 -9.31
N ASP A 133 -12.05 -9.67 -8.54
CA ASP A 133 -11.37 -10.07 -7.29
C ASP A 133 -9.95 -10.63 -7.54
N LYS A 134 -9.64 -11.00 -8.79
CA LYS A 134 -8.31 -11.50 -9.18
C LYS A 134 -7.38 -10.40 -9.67
N ALA A 135 -7.85 -9.16 -9.75
CA ALA A 135 -7.03 -8.03 -10.15
C ALA A 135 -5.95 -7.76 -9.10
N LEU A 136 -4.72 -7.57 -9.55
CA LEU A 136 -3.63 -7.18 -8.67
C LEU A 136 -3.89 -5.76 -8.16
N ALA A 137 -4.04 -5.62 -6.85
CA ALA A 137 -4.38 -4.34 -6.24
C ALA A 137 -3.12 -3.54 -5.83
N PRO A 138 -3.17 -2.20 -5.86
CA PRO A 138 -2.09 -1.38 -5.34
C PRO A 138 -1.70 -1.80 -3.92
N ALA A 139 -0.39 -1.91 -3.67
CA ALA A 139 0.14 -2.52 -2.46
C ALA A 139 -0.38 -1.88 -1.16
N THR A 140 -0.51 -0.53 -1.11
CA THR A 140 -1.02 0.16 0.08
C THR A 140 -2.51 -0.07 0.31
N PRO A 141 -3.42 0.12 -0.65
CA PRO A 141 -4.83 -0.29 -0.54
C PRO A 141 -5.01 -1.75 -0.16
N LYS A 142 -4.28 -2.66 -0.81
CA LYS A 142 -4.30 -4.10 -0.50
C LYS A 142 -3.91 -4.37 0.95
N GLY A 143 -2.87 -3.69 1.46
CA GLY A 143 -2.43 -3.79 2.84
C GLY A 143 -3.47 -3.30 3.85
N VAL A 144 -4.19 -2.21 3.54
CA VAL A 144 -5.27 -1.70 4.39
C VAL A 144 -6.43 -2.70 4.44
N ILE A 145 -6.84 -3.23 3.30
CA ILE A 145 -7.92 -4.25 3.26
C ILE A 145 -7.49 -5.51 4.03
N SER A 146 -6.28 -6.02 3.80
CA SER A 146 -5.74 -7.18 4.53
C SER A 146 -5.73 -6.95 6.05
N LEU A 147 -5.41 -5.74 6.50
CA LEU A 147 -5.42 -5.37 7.91
C LEU A 147 -6.83 -5.40 8.48
N LEU A 148 -7.81 -4.84 7.77
CA LEU A 148 -9.22 -4.88 8.18
C LEU A 148 -9.75 -6.31 8.28
N GLU A 149 -9.47 -7.13 7.26
CA GLU A 149 -9.89 -8.54 7.20
C GLU A 149 -9.23 -9.37 8.31
N TYR A 150 -7.93 -9.20 8.56
CA TYR A 150 -7.20 -9.91 9.62
C TYR A 150 -7.78 -9.64 11.02
N HIS A 151 -8.20 -8.41 11.28
CA HIS A 151 -8.83 -8.03 12.54
C HIS A 151 -10.35 -8.26 12.56
N ASN A 152 -10.89 -9.00 11.59
CA ASN A 152 -12.31 -9.31 11.46
C ASN A 152 -13.20 -8.06 11.51
N VAL A 153 -12.77 -7.00 10.82
CA VAL A 153 -13.58 -5.80 10.65
C VAL A 153 -14.60 -6.06 9.55
N GLU A 154 -15.87 -6.04 9.92
CA GLU A 154 -16.97 -6.16 8.96
C GLU A 154 -16.99 -4.91 8.05
N ILE A 155 -16.89 -5.12 6.73
CA ILE A 155 -16.91 -4.04 5.74
C ILE A 155 -18.29 -3.93 5.11
N GLN A 156 -18.93 -5.07 4.85
CA GLN A 156 -20.23 -5.12 4.19
C GLN A 156 -21.30 -4.37 5.00
N GLY A 157 -22.05 -3.49 4.34
CA GLY A 157 -23.11 -2.69 4.94
C GLY A 157 -22.64 -1.54 5.84
N LYS A 158 -21.32 -1.33 6.00
CA LYS A 158 -20.75 -0.23 6.79
C LYS A 158 -20.57 1.04 5.96
N VAL A 159 -20.63 2.18 6.62
CA VAL A 159 -20.26 3.47 6.04
C VAL A 159 -18.73 3.63 6.17
N ALA A 160 -18.04 3.62 5.04
CA ALA A 160 -16.58 3.79 4.99
C ALA A 160 -16.22 5.17 4.43
N LEU A 161 -15.48 5.96 5.21
CA LEU A 161 -14.92 7.25 4.82
C LEU A 161 -13.45 7.10 4.46
N VAL A 162 -13.11 7.38 3.20
CA VAL A 162 -11.71 7.49 2.74
C VAL A 162 -11.37 8.97 2.58
N ILE A 163 -10.40 9.46 3.35
CA ILE A 163 -9.92 10.84 3.27
C ILE A 163 -8.67 10.87 2.41
N GLY A 164 -8.78 11.43 1.23
CA GLY A 164 -7.74 11.46 0.19
C GLY A 164 -8.23 10.86 -1.14
N LYS A 165 -7.75 11.44 -2.25
CA LYS A 165 -8.19 11.08 -3.61
C LYS A 165 -7.02 10.78 -4.56
N SER A 166 -5.87 10.36 -4.03
CA SER A 166 -4.72 10.02 -4.86
C SER A 166 -5.03 8.82 -5.77
N ASN A 167 -4.40 8.78 -6.95
CA ASN A 167 -4.57 7.68 -7.89
C ASN A 167 -3.96 6.36 -7.37
N HIS A 168 -2.96 6.47 -6.48
CA HIS A 168 -2.20 5.32 -5.99
C HIS A 168 -2.79 4.69 -4.72
N VAL A 169 -3.58 5.46 -3.93
CA VAL A 169 -4.12 4.99 -2.65
C VAL A 169 -5.61 5.24 -2.53
N GLY A 170 -6.02 6.51 -2.49
CA GLY A 170 -7.39 6.87 -2.14
C GLY A 170 -8.43 6.29 -3.09
N LYS A 171 -8.27 6.50 -4.40
CA LYS A 171 -9.23 5.99 -5.40
C LYS A 171 -9.30 4.46 -5.45
N PRO A 172 -8.17 3.72 -5.56
CA PRO A 172 -8.22 2.26 -5.54
C PRO A 172 -8.86 1.71 -4.27
N LEU A 173 -8.52 2.27 -3.11
CA LEU A 173 -9.10 1.86 -1.84
C LEU A 173 -10.63 2.05 -1.81
N CYS A 174 -11.12 3.16 -2.37
CA CYS A 174 -12.55 3.40 -2.53
C CYS A 174 -13.24 2.27 -3.29
N SER A 175 -12.68 1.90 -4.45
CA SER A 175 -13.24 0.82 -5.28
C SER A 175 -13.20 -0.53 -4.55
N MET A 176 -12.09 -0.84 -3.86
CA MET A 176 -11.94 -2.09 -3.11
C MET A 176 -12.93 -2.20 -1.95
N LEU A 177 -13.26 -1.10 -1.27
CA LEU A 177 -14.27 -1.06 -0.20
C LEU A 177 -15.69 -1.21 -0.77
N MET A 178 -16.00 -0.51 -1.89
CA MET A 178 -17.29 -0.68 -2.58
C MET A 178 -17.52 -2.11 -3.03
N ASN A 179 -16.50 -2.76 -3.61
CA ASN A 179 -16.58 -4.16 -4.05
C ASN A 179 -16.85 -5.13 -2.88
N ARG A 180 -16.52 -4.73 -1.64
CA ARG A 180 -16.83 -5.46 -0.41
C ARG A 180 -18.16 -5.06 0.25
N GLY A 181 -18.97 -4.29 -0.46
CA GLY A 181 -20.31 -3.90 -0.03
C GLY A 181 -20.37 -2.76 0.98
N ALA A 182 -19.32 -1.94 1.09
CA ALA A 182 -19.38 -0.72 1.90
C ALA A 182 -20.20 0.39 1.22
N THR A 183 -20.90 1.19 2.01
CA THR A 183 -21.37 2.51 1.58
C THR A 183 -20.21 3.48 1.67
N LEU A 184 -19.74 4.00 0.53
CA LEU A 184 -18.50 4.76 0.45
C LEU A 184 -18.73 6.27 0.47
N ILE A 185 -17.93 6.98 1.26
CA ILE A 185 -17.74 8.43 1.21
C ILE A 185 -16.27 8.70 0.90
N ASN A 186 -15.97 9.54 -0.10
CA ASN A 186 -14.61 10.01 -0.37
C ASN A 186 -14.48 11.49 -0.10
N ALA A 187 -13.71 11.86 0.92
CA ALA A 187 -13.40 13.25 1.27
C ALA A 187 -12.04 13.69 0.75
N ASN A 188 -11.89 14.99 0.51
CA ASN A 188 -10.65 15.60 0.05
C ASN A 188 -10.53 17.06 0.53
N SER A 189 -9.48 17.78 0.12
CA SER A 189 -9.23 19.17 0.54
C SER A 189 -10.33 20.18 0.17
N LYS A 190 -11.33 19.78 -0.61
CA LYS A 190 -12.49 20.61 -0.98
C LYS A 190 -13.76 20.24 -0.20
N THR A 191 -13.69 19.23 0.65
CA THR A 191 -14.81 18.82 1.50
C THR A 191 -15.05 19.90 2.56
N SER A 192 -16.27 20.43 2.61
CA SER A 192 -16.62 21.57 3.45
C SER A 192 -16.76 21.21 4.93
N ASP A 193 -17.31 20.03 5.23
CA ASP A 193 -17.56 19.56 6.59
C ASP A 193 -17.09 18.11 6.77
N LEU A 194 -15.79 17.96 7.06
CA LEU A 194 -15.19 16.65 7.32
C LEU A 194 -15.67 16.06 8.64
N SER A 195 -15.88 16.90 9.66
CA SER A 195 -16.31 16.48 11.00
C SER A 195 -17.63 15.70 10.95
N SER A 196 -18.63 16.23 10.24
CA SER A 196 -19.91 15.53 10.09
C SER A 196 -19.79 14.18 9.37
N LEU A 197 -18.87 14.05 8.40
CA LEU A 197 -18.61 12.79 7.72
C LEU A 197 -17.95 11.76 8.65
N VAL A 198 -16.99 12.20 9.46
CA VAL A 198 -16.35 11.32 10.47
C VAL A 198 -17.38 10.78 11.46
N LYS A 199 -18.29 11.64 11.95
CA LYS A 199 -19.33 11.26 12.96
C LYS A 199 -20.29 10.17 12.51
N ILE A 200 -20.52 10.04 11.20
CA ILE A 200 -21.45 9.02 10.67
C ILE A 200 -20.75 7.75 10.19
N SER A 201 -19.41 7.75 10.14
CA SER A 201 -18.64 6.68 9.49
C SER A 201 -18.27 5.57 10.47
N ASP A 202 -18.47 4.33 10.05
CA ASP A 202 -18.07 3.12 10.81
C ASP A 202 -16.59 2.80 10.62
N ILE A 203 -16.06 3.11 9.44
CA ILE A 203 -14.67 2.91 9.08
C ILE A 203 -14.13 4.24 8.54
N VAL A 204 -13.07 4.78 9.13
CA VAL A 204 -12.41 6.00 8.68
C VAL A 204 -10.97 5.68 8.31
N ILE A 205 -10.59 5.94 7.06
CA ILE A 205 -9.25 5.68 6.55
C ILE A 205 -8.67 7.00 6.03
N SER A 206 -7.61 7.50 6.68
CA SER A 206 -6.97 8.75 6.28
C SER A 206 -5.67 8.52 5.52
N CYS A 207 -5.58 9.10 4.31
CA CYS A 207 -4.48 8.94 3.36
C CYS A 207 -3.83 10.29 3.01
N VAL A 208 -3.78 11.26 3.94
CA VAL A 208 -3.39 12.65 3.62
C VAL A 208 -2.00 13.02 4.15
N GLY A 209 -1.65 12.63 5.37
CA GLY A 209 -0.40 13.04 6.03
C GLY A 209 -0.48 14.45 6.61
N LYS A 210 -1.63 14.85 7.17
CA LYS A 210 -1.84 16.14 7.80
C LYS A 210 -2.22 15.98 9.27
N GLN A 211 -1.32 16.36 10.17
CA GLN A 211 -1.55 16.29 11.62
C GLN A 211 -2.90 16.92 12.03
N ASN A 212 -3.59 16.28 12.98
CA ASN A 212 -4.85 16.75 13.56
C ASN A 212 -5.97 17.00 12.53
N LEU A 213 -5.98 16.25 11.43
CA LEU A 213 -7.03 16.33 10.44
C LEU A 213 -8.36 15.73 10.92
N ILE A 214 -8.27 14.63 11.68
CA ILE A 214 -9.41 13.97 12.32
C ILE A 214 -9.35 14.27 13.81
N LYS A 215 -10.41 14.85 14.34
CA LYS A 215 -10.56 15.13 15.77
C LYS A 215 -11.13 13.92 16.49
N SER A 216 -10.57 13.59 17.64
CA SER A 216 -10.96 12.40 18.40
C SER A 216 -12.41 12.45 18.91
N GLU A 217 -12.91 13.65 19.23
CA GLU A 217 -14.30 13.86 19.64
C GLU A 217 -15.33 13.56 18.53
N ASP A 218 -14.93 13.68 17.25
CA ASP A 218 -15.80 13.45 16.09
C ASP A 218 -15.96 11.95 15.75
N ILE A 219 -15.15 11.09 16.35
CA ILE A 219 -15.20 9.66 16.08
C ILE A 219 -16.50 9.05 16.57
N LYS A 220 -17.16 8.29 15.68
CA LYS A 220 -18.36 7.52 15.99
C LYS A 220 -18.03 6.40 16.98
N GLU A 221 -18.99 6.07 17.85
CA GLU A 221 -18.88 4.90 18.73
C GLU A 221 -18.63 3.62 17.91
N ASP A 222 -17.73 2.76 18.39
CA ASP A 222 -17.32 1.51 17.76
C ASP A 222 -16.69 1.66 16.34
N ALA A 223 -16.32 2.87 15.92
CA ALA A 223 -15.66 3.06 14.64
C ALA A 223 -14.26 2.45 14.58
N VAL A 224 -13.81 2.14 13.37
CA VAL A 224 -12.44 1.69 13.05
C VAL A 224 -11.67 2.82 12.38
N ILE A 225 -10.51 3.20 12.93
CA ILE A 225 -9.72 4.33 12.46
C ILE A 225 -8.37 3.84 11.95
N ILE A 226 -8.10 4.04 10.66
CA ILE A 226 -6.86 3.61 9.98
C ILE A 226 -6.10 4.82 9.43
N GLY A 227 -4.84 4.96 9.84
CA GLY A 227 -3.91 5.94 9.30
C GLY A 227 -3.01 5.34 8.22
N VAL A 228 -3.10 5.87 7.03
CA VAL A 228 -2.20 5.56 5.90
C VAL A 228 -1.24 6.72 5.67
N GLY A 229 -1.77 7.94 5.64
CA GLY A 229 -1.00 9.16 5.56
C GLY A 229 -0.28 9.47 6.87
N PHE A 230 0.93 9.97 6.76
CA PHE A 230 1.72 10.46 7.89
C PHE A 230 2.66 11.59 7.48
N THR A 231 3.11 12.34 8.44
CA THR A 231 4.19 13.33 8.29
C THR A 231 5.26 13.10 9.36
N TYR A 232 6.44 13.66 9.16
CA TYR A 232 7.49 13.67 10.19
C TYR A 232 7.59 15.04 10.85
N ILE A 233 7.47 15.07 12.18
CA ILE A 233 7.68 16.26 13.00
C ILE A 233 8.73 15.91 14.05
N ASN A 234 9.85 16.65 14.04
CA ASN A 234 10.98 16.39 14.95
C ASN A 234 11.44 14.92 14.95
N GLY A 235 11.50 14.30 13.76
CA GLY A 235 11.92 12.91 13.58
C GLY A 235 10.89 11.84 14.01
N LYS A 236 9.72 12.23 14.49
CA LYS A 236 8.64 11.31 14.86
C LYS A 236 7.59 11.25 13.76
N GLN A 237 7.12 10.05 13.45
CA GLN A 237 6.00 9.84 12.54
C GLN A 237 4.69 10.24 13.23
N ILE A 238 3.95 11.14 12.60
CA ILE A 238 2.66 11.65 13.08
C ILE A 238 1.58 11.30 12.07
N LEU A 239 0.52 10.66 12.54
CA LEU A 239 -0.67 10.35 11.74
C LEU A 239 -1.61 11.56 11.63
N ASP A 240 -2.65 11.40 10.83
CA ASP A 240 -3.67 12.43 10.61
C ASP A 240 -4.60 12.62 11.84
N PHE A 241 -4.40 11.83 12.91
CA PHE A 241 -5.14 11.84 14.17
C PHE A 241 -4.24 11.48 15.36
N ASP A 242 -4.69 11.76 16.57
CA ASP A 242 -3.98 11.39 17.80
C ASP A 242 -4.44 10.03 18.32
N VAL A 243 -3.53 9.04 18.25
CA VAL A 243 -3.81 7.65 18.68
C VAL A 243 -4.05 7.58 20.19
N ASP A 244 -3.26 8.32 20.99
CA ASP A 244 -3.32 8.24 22.43
C ASP A 244 -4.62 8.88 22.94
N GLU A 245 -5.06 9.98 22.33
CA GLU A 245 -6.32 10.62 22.62
C GLU A 245 -7.51 9.72 22.25
N ILE A 246 -7.49 9.10 21.06
CA ILE A 246 -8.55 8.16 20.66
C ILE A 246 -8.65 6.99 21.63
N VAL A 247 -7.52 6.44 22.06
CA VAL A 247 -7.50 5.34 23.05
C VAL A 247 -8.05 5.80 24.39
N SER A 248 -7.68 7.01 24.84
CA SER A 248 -8.14 7.54 26.12
C SER A 248 -9.64 7.82 26.15
N LEU A 249 -10.23 8.27 25.05
CA LEU A 249 -11.68 8.47 24.91
C LEU A 249 -12.46 7.14 24.85
N GLY A 250 -11.83 6.07 24.39
CA GLY A 250 -12.41 4.73 24.40
C GLY A 250 -13.57 4.48 23.44
N LYS A 251 -13.89 5.44 22.55
CA LYS A 251 -15.02 5.36 21.62
C LYS A 251 -14.80 4.42 20.44
N ALA A 252 -13.62 4.45 19.84
CA ALA A 252 -13.32 3.60 18.69
C ALA A 252 -13.19 2.13 19.10
N LYS A 253 -13.62 1.21 18.23
CA LYS A 253 -13.36 -0.22 18.38
C LYS A 253 -11.88 -0.53 18.14
N PHE A 254 -11.35 -0.01 17.01
CA PHE A 254 -9.94 -0.17 16.62
C PHE A 254 -9.34 1.16 16.19
N VAL A 255 -8.05 1.35 16.50
CA VAL A 255 -7.22 2.41 15.93
C VAL A 255 -5.88 1.84 15.49
N SER A 256 -5.43 2.22 14.30
CA SER A 256 -4.14 1.77 13.78
C SER A 256 -2.96 2.36 14.57
N ASN A 257 -1.95 1.55 14.84
CA ASN A 257 -0.70 2.03 15.44
C ASN A 257 0.01 3.03 14.51
N ARG A 258 0.84 3.90 15.09
CA ARG A 258 1.70 4.84 14.35
C ARG A 258 2.77 4.13 13.53
N ILE A 259 3.29 3.02 14.05
CA ILE A 259 4.36 2.22 13.44
C ILE A 259 3.92 0.76 13.29
N ASN A 260 4.58 0.01 12.41
CA ASN A 260 4.32 -1.42 12.19
C ASN A 260 2.85 -1.75 11.80
N CYS A 261 2.12 -0.80 11.27
CA CYS A 261 0.74 -0.99 10.83
C CYS A 261 0.65 -0.91 9.30
N THR A 262 0.06 0.12 8.73
CA THR A 262 -0.17 0.24 7.27
C THR A 262 1.10 0.18 6.44
N GLY A 263 2.21 0.77 6.90
CA GLY A 263 3.50 0.67 6.20
C GLY A 263 4.04 -0.76 6.13
N LYS A 264 3.94 -1.54 7.22
CA LYS A 264 4.33 -2.96 7.23
C LYS A 264 3.38 -3.80 6.37
N ALA A 265 2.07 -3.55 6.45
CA ALA A 265 1.06 -4.20 5.61
C ALA A 265 1.28 -3.91 4.11
N THR A 266 1.69 -2.68 3.76
CA THR A 266 2.04 -2.29 2.39
C THR A 266 3.21 -3.12 1.85
N ILE A 267 4.30 -3.24 2.62
CA ILE A 267 5.47 -4.04 2.20
C ILE A 267 5.08 -5.51 2.03
N ASN A 268 4.29 -6.05 2.94
CA ASN A 268 3.79 -7.42 2.86
C ASN A 268 2.94 -7.64 1.60
N SER A 269 2.04 -6.71 1.30
CA SER A 269 1.20 -6.76 0.09
C SER A 269 2.00 -6.58 -1.20
N LEU A 270 3.10 -5.83 -1.16
CA LEU A 270 4.02 -5.71 -2.29
C LEU A 270 4.69 -7.05 -2.60
N ILE A 271 5.16 -7.78 -1.59
CA ILE A 271 5.73 -9.12 -1.75
C ILE A 271 4.70 -10.09 -2.33
N ASP A 272 3.46 -10.03 -1.81
CA ASP A 272 2.33 -10.79 -2.34
C ASP A 272 2.09 -10.49 -3.83
N ASN A 273 2.14 -9.23 -4.24
CA ASN A 273 2.02 -8.82 -5.63
C ASN A 273 3.16 -9.37 -6.50
N VAL A 274 4.41 -9.36 -6.00
CA VAL A 274 5.54 -9.96 -6.73
C VAL A 274 5.31 -11.45 -6.97
N ILE A 275 4.84 -12.18 -5.96
CA ILE A 275 4.52 -13.61 -6.07
C ILE A 275 3.41 -13.83 -7.10
N GLU A 276 2.30 -13.08 -7.00
CA GLU A 276 1.19 -13.20 -7.94
C GLU A 276 1.59 -12.89 -9.39
N LEU A 277 2.45 -11.89 -9.62
CA LEU A 277 2.97 -11.60 -10.95
C LEU A 277 3.79 -12.75 -11.52
N TYR A 278 4.59 -13.43 -10.71
CA TYR A 278 5.27 -14.66 -11.16
C TYR A 278 4.28 -15.76 -11.47
N LYS A 279 3.26 -15.99 -10.62
CA LYS A 279 2.21 -16.97 -10.87
C LYS A 279 1.48 -16.70 -12.19
N ILE A 280 1.09 -15.45 -12.44
CA ILE A 280 0.43 -15.01 -13.68
C ILE A 280 1.35 -15.23 -14.89
N ASN A 281 2.59 -14.75 -14.84
CA ASN A 281 3.52 -14.76 -15.96
C ASN A 281 3.97 -16.17 -16.39
N PHE A 282 3.99 -17.10 -15.45
CA PHE A 282 4.45 -18.49 -15.68
C PHE A 282 3.33 -19.52 -15.57
N ASN A 283 2.06 -19.08 -15.48
CA ASN A 283 0.85 -19.94 -15.38
C ASN A 283 0.94 -20.94 -14.20
N ILE A 284 1.44 -20.49 -13.06
CA ILE A 284 1.53 -21.26 -11.82
C ILE A 284 0.17 -21.15 -11.09
N LYS A 285 -0.35 -22.27 -10.59
CA LYS A 285 -1.66 -22.33 -9.91
C LYS A 285 -1.58 -21.99 -8.43
#